data_ced02a538189cee45e182c740c316d6f
#
_entry.id   ced02a538189cee45e182c740c316d6f
#
_cell.length_a   1.000
_cell.length_b   1.000
_cell.length_c   1.000
_cell.angle_alpha   90.00
_cell.angle_beta   90.00
_cell.angle_gamma   90.00
#
_symmetry.space_group_name_H-M   'P 1'
#
loop_
_entity.id
_entity.type
_entity.pdbx_description
1 polymer ?
#
loop_
_entity_poly.entity_id
_entity_poly.type
_entity_poly.pdbx_seq_one_letter_code
_entity_poly.pdbx_strand_id
1 'polypeptide(L)'
;MDHSDRQVRTILILSAERDAASIIAAPLTGLGHKVVATPYGPTALDLARTARIVVVDNTPGVNSTDIVASIKSQADLAALPLLAIARSDTVEERIELLEAGADDVMATPIDAQELSARVDGLLRRAQVSTNSQLTVARPVARPGGLRLIAFFAAKGGVGSTTIAVNTAISLAARGARTVALMDLDPWWGQVATQLDMAPRMSVADLARDMSGTDDLDTVRAYALQHPSGVSVFTSPIRPDTSTPPTTEQLERVLEALGAGYDYVVVDAGSALDERAQVVMARADRVVICVTPDIPAVRATRMLIEQLAEYEAPAERHVVVLNHIFAAELVKTEDLRRSLQLPVDDEIPYDPLLFLKAANEGIPIVISAPSSLPAQAFRRLAAALVGPVAQEPAAEPVFKGKRPILRGLLGRH
;
A
#
# COMPACT_ATOMS: atom_id res chain seq x y z
N MET A 1 2.79 16.94 -26.11
CA MET A 1 3.56 15.86 -25.45
C MET A 1 4.94 16.43 -25.19
N ASP A 2 5.17 16.84 -23.98
CA ASP A 2 6.41 17.51 -23.58
C ASP A 2 7.43 16.46 -23.15
N HIS A 3 8.60 16.44 -23.79
CA HIS A 3 9.65 15.43 -23.61
C HIS A 3 10.71 15.88 -22.59
N SER A 4 10.40 16.84 -21.72
CA SER A 4 11.43 17.60 -20.98
C SER A 4 11.82 17.05 -19.59
N ASP A 5 11.29 15.90 -19.12
CA ASP A 5 11.60 15.45 -17.76
C ASP A 5 12.10 13.98 -17.65
N ARG A 6 12.78 13.48 -18.70
CA ARG A 6 13.44 12.18 -18.60
C ARG A 6 14.86 12.36 -18.04
N GLN A 7 15.06 11.96 -16.80
CA GLN A 7 16.38 11.93 -16.15
C GLN A 7 17.35 11.04 -16.95
N VAL A 8 18.45 11.62 -17.42
CA VAL A 8 19.52 10.88 -18.13
C VAL A 8 20.15 9.86 -17.17
N ARG A 9 20.09 8.58 -17.54
CA ARG A 9 20.58 7.47 -16.71
C ARG A 9 21.66 6.69 -17.43
N THR A 10 22.62 6.12 -16.70
CA THR A 10 23.64 5.25 -17.27
C THR A 10 23.11 3.82 -17.33
N ILE A 11 23.06 3.25 -18.52
CA ILE A 11 22.69 1.87 -18.82
C ILE A 11 23.95 1.12 -19.25
N LEU A 12 24.25 -0.01 -18.62
CA LEU A 12 25.35 -0.88 -19.01
C LEU A 12 24.82 -2.05 -19.83
N ILE A 13 25.39 -2.26 -21.01
CA ILE A 13 25.12 -3.42 -21.86
C ILE A 13 26.33 -4.36 -21.81
N LEU A 14 26.09 -5.59 -21.42
CA LEU A 14 27.09 -6.66 -21.45
C LEU A 14 26.84 -7.53 -22.68
N SER A 15 27.67 -7.35 -23.70
CA SER A 15 27.63 -8.11 -24.96
C SER A 15 29.05 -8.30 -25.48
N ALA A 16 29.35 -9.51 -25.99
CA ALA A 16 30.61 -9.80 -26.63
C ALA A 16 30.64 -9.35 -28.10
N GLU A 17 29.46 -9.12 -28.70
CA GLU A 17 29.32 -8.73 -30.11
C GLU A 17 28.91 -7.27 -30.25
N ARG A 18 29.71 -6.50 -31.05
CA ARG A 18 29.46 -5.05 -31.24
C ARG A 18 28.11 -4.78 -31.95
N ASP A 19 27.74 -5.63 -32.90
CA ASP A 19 26.49 -5.43 -33.66
C ASP A 19 25.27 -5.66 -32.78
N ALA A 20 25.27 -6.73 -31.97
CA ALA A 20 24.21 -7.01 -31.00
C ALA A 20 24.13 -5.87 -29.94
N ALA A 21 25.26 -5.44 -29.40
CA ALA A 21 25.28 -4.31 -28.49
C ALA A 21 24.71 -3.02 -29.11
N SER A 22 24.96 -2.77 -30.41
CA SER A 22 24.44 -1.60 -31.12
C SER A 22 22.93 -1.67 -31.32
N ILE A 23 22.36 -2.84 -31.58
CA ILE A 23 20.91 -3.06 -31.70
C ILE A 23 20.20 -2.73 -30.36
N ILE A 24 20.79 -3.18 -29.24
CA ILE A 24 20.27 -2.90 -27.89
C ILE A 24 20.45 -1.41 -27.52
N ALA A 25 21.59 -0.81 -27.85
CA ALA A 25 21.94 0.55 -27.48
C ALA A 25 21.12 1.62 -28.21
N ALA A 26 20.80 1.41 -29.48
CA ALA A 26 20.17 2.42 -30.32
C ALA A 26 18.81 2.95 -29.76
N PRO A 27 17.83 2.11 -29.41
CA PRO A 27 16.56 2.57 -28.87
C PRO A 27 16.73 3.28 -27.50
N LEU A 28 17.64 2.80 -26.65
CA LEU A 28 17.88 3.36 -25.32
C LEU A 28 18.59 4.72 -25.39
N THR A 29 19.52 4.88 -26.33
CA THR A 29 20.17 6.17 -26.61
C THR A 29 19.18 7.16 -27.20
N GLY A 30 18.27 6.70 -28.08
CA GLY A 30 17.19 7.51 -28.63
C GLY A 30 16.22 8.07 -27.57
N LEU A 31 16.12 7.42 -26.41
CA LEU A 31 15.36 7.89 -25.26
C LEU A 31 16.14 8.87 -24.35
N GLY A 32 17.39 9.19 -24.71
CA GLY A 32 18.22 10.14 -23.96
C GLY A 32 19.06 9.52 -22.84
N HIS A 33 19.15 8.20 -22.75
CA HIS A 33 20.01 7.53 -21.77
C HIS A 33 21.47 7.50 -22.19
N LYS A 34 22.37 7.49 -21.20
CA LYS A 34 23.81 7.25 -21.44
C LYS A 34 24.04 5.74 -21.48
N VAL A 35 24.35 5.20 -22.65
CA VAL A 35 24.58 3.76 -22.83
C VAL A 35 26.06 3.46 -22.92
N VAL A 36 26.53 2.47 -22.17
CA VAL A 36 27.91 1.95 -22.19
C VAL A 36 27.81 0.45 -22.50
N ALA A 37 28.49 -0.01 -23.54
CA ALA A 37 28.56 -1.41 -23.91
C ALA A 37 29.97 -1.96 -23.74
N THR A 38 30.10 -3.14 -23.12
CA THR A 38 31.37 -3.82 -22.88
C THR A 38 31.18 -5.32 -22.81
N PRO A 39 32.16 -6.15 -23.18
CA PRO A 39 32.18 -7.57 -22.83
C PRO A 39 32.20 -7.78 -21.32
N TYR A 40 31.67 -8.91 -20.88
CA TYR A 40 31.74 -9.28 -19.45
C TYR A 40 33.21 -9.49 -19.00
N GLY A 41 33.54 -8.99 -17.83
CA GLY A 41 34.85 -9.07 -17.22
C GLY A 41 35.05 -8.12 -16.05
N PRO A 42 36.22 -8.03 -15.43
CA PRO A 42 36.46 -7.17 -14.27
C PRO A 42 36.03 -5.71 -14.48
N THR A 43 36.35 -5.14 -15.64
CA THR A 43 35.96 -3.76 -16.02
C THR A 43 34.44 -3.62 -16.09
N ALA A 44 33.71 -4.67 -16.51
CA ALA A 44 32.25 -4.64 -16.56
C ALA A 44 31.63 -4.55 -15.16
N LEU A 45 32.19 -5.23 -14.17
CA LEU A 45 31.77 -5.16 -12.78
C LEU A 45 32.00 -3.75 -12.18
N ASP A 46 33.12 -3.11 -12.49
CA ASP A 46 33.37 -1.73 -12.06
C ASP A 46 32.39 -0.74 -12.70
N LEU A 47 32.04 -0.94 -13.96
CA LEU A 47 31.03 -0.13 -14.64
C LEU A 47 29.63 -0.39 -14.10
N ALA A 48 29.31 -1.63 -13.73
CA ALA A 48 28.02 -1.99 -13.13
C ALA A 48 27.74 -1.22 -11.83
N ARG A 49 28.77 -0.95 -11.01
CA ARG A 49 28.65 -0.13 -9.78
C ARG A 49 28.21 1.30 -10.05
N THR A 50 28.41 1.81 -11.25
CA THR A 50 28.01 3.17 -11.66
C THR A 50 26.76 3.21 -12.53
N ALA A 51 26.31 2.04 -13.00
CA ALA A 51 25.12 1.89 -13.82
C ALA A 51 23.84 1.91 -12.97
N ARG A 52 22.73 2.26 -13.59
CA ARG A 52 21.39 2.19 -12.99
C ARG A 52 20.64 0.94 -13.38
N ILE A 53 21.07 0.26 -14.42
CA ILE A 53 20.54 -1.01 -14.91
C ILE A 53 21.62 -1.70 -15.74
N VAL A 54 21.63 -3.01 -15.72
CA VAL A 54 22.45 -3.84 -16.60
C VAL A 54 21.54 -4.59 -17.56
N VAL A 55 21.91 -4.60 -18.83
CA VAL A 55 21.30 -5.46 -19.86
C VAL A 55 22.33 -6.50 -20.26
N VAL A 56 22.02 -7.78 -20.02
CA VAL A 56 22.90 -8.89 -20.37
C VAL A 56 22.41 -9.51 -21.67
N ASP A 57 23.24 -9.39 -22.72
CA ASP A 57 22.98 -10.02 -24.00
C ASP A 57 23.45 -11.47 -24.00
N ASN A 58 22.65 -12.35 -24.62
CA ASN A 58 22.97 -13.76 -24.72
C ASN A 58 23.77 -14.05 -26.00
N THR A 59 25.05 -13.66 -26.00
CA THR A 59 25.94 -13.87 -27.14
C THR A 59 26.40 -15.34 -27.25
N PRO A 60 26.55 -15.90 -28.46
CA PRO A 60 27.09 -17.25 -28.66
C PRO A 60 28.47 -17.42 -28.00
N GLY A 61 28.63 -18.50 -27.22
CA GLY A 61 29.89 -18.82 -26.52
C GLY A 61 30.04 -18.23 -25.12
N VAL A 62 29.07 -17.44 -24.66
CA VAL A 62 29.02 -16.90 -23.29
C VAL A 62 27.77 -17.45 -22.60
N ASN A 63 27.91 -17.98 -21.40
CA ASN A 63 26.78 -18.39 -20.60
C ASN A 63 26.18 -17.20 -19.85
N SER A 64 25.07 -16.67 -20.35
CA SER A 64 24.42 -15.50 -19.76
C SER A 64 23.88 -15.79 -18.34
N THR A 65 23.47 -17.01 -18.06
CA THR A 65 23.05 -17.47 -16.72
C THR A 65 24.19 -17.31 -15.71
N ASP A 66 25.42 -17.72 -16.07
CA ASP A 66 26.58 -17.55 -15.19
C ASP A 66 26.94 -16.08 -14.96
N ILE A 67 26.79 -15.22 -15.99
CA ILE A 67 27.02 -13.78 -15.87
C ILE A 67 25.99 -13.16 -14.91
N VAL A 68 24.71 -13.47 -15.08
CA VAL A 68 23.61 -13.00 -14.24
C VAL A 68 23.89 -13.42 -12.77
N ALA A 69 24.13 -14.71 -12.54
CA ALA A 69 24.42 -15.24 -11.22
C ALA A 69 25.68 -14.59 -10.60
N SER A 70 26.72 -14.38 -11.39
CA SER A 70 27.96 -13.74 -10.91
C SER A 70 27.74 -12.28 -10.49
N ILE A 71 26.95 -11.50 -11.23
CA ILE A 71 26.61 -10.12 -10.86
C ILE A 71 25.76 -10.11 -9.59
N LYS A 72 24.71 -10.94 -9.55
CA LYS A 72 23.75 -10.98 -8.42
C LYS A 72 24.34 -11.57 -7.13
N SER A 73 25.39 -12.37 -7.21
CA SER A 73 26.09 -12.87 -6.03
C SER A 73 26.93 -11.81 -5.31
N GLN A 74 27.21 -10.66 -5.95
CA GLN A 74 27.94 -9.58 -5.31
C GLN A 74 27.00 -8.71 -4.47
N ALA A 75 27.29 -8.56 -3.18
CA ALA A 75 26.41 -7.86 -2.24
C ALA A 75 26.12 -6.39 -2.64
N ASP A 76 27.10 -5.73 -3.28
CA ASP A 76 26.98 -4.35 -3.76
C ASP A 76 26.24 -4.21 -5.10
N LEU A 77 26.01 -5.30 -5.83
CA LEU A 77 25.31 -5.35 -7.10
C LEU A 77 23.99 -6.14 -7.05
N ALA A 78 23.71 -6.84 -5.96
CA ALA A 78 22.53 -7.69 -5.83
C ALA A 78 21.21 -6.93 -6.09
N ALA A 79 21.11 -5.68 -5.67
CA ALA A 79 19.94 -4.82 -5.86
C ALA A 79 19.93 -4.08 -7.20
N LEU A 80 21.00 -4.19 -8.03
CA LEU A 80 21.06 -3.51 -9.32
C LEU A 80 20.12 -4.20 -10.32
N PRO A 81 19.16 -3.49 -10.94
CA PRO A 81 18.26 -4.08 -11.92
C PRO A 81 19.02 -4.71 -13.10
N LEU A 82 18.56 -5.90 -13.48
CA LEU A 82 19.18 -6.67 -14.55
C LEU A 82 18.11 -7.22 -15.49
N LEU A 83 18.18 -6.81 -16.76
CA LEU A 83 17.41 -7.38 -17.86
C LEU A 83 18.30 -8.38 -18.61
N ALA A 84 17.85 -9.61 -18.72
CA ALA A 84 18.51 -10.62 -19.56
C ALA A 84 17.81 -10.76 -20.93
N ILE A 85 18.59 -10.93 -21.98
CA ILE A 85 18.08 -11.22 -23.33
C ILE A 85 18.30 -12.70 -23.63
N ALA A 86 17.21 -13.46 -23.78
CA ALA A 86 17.25 -14.87 -24.14
C ALA A 86 17.47 -15.05 -25.67
N ARG A 87 18.18 -16.10 -26.07
CA ARG A 87 18.40 -16.43 -27.50
C ARG A 87 17.14 -16.93 -28.19
N SER A 88 16.33 -17.61 -27.42
CA SER A 88 15.08 -18.22 -27.92
C SER A 88 13.91 -17.82 -27.04
N ASP A 89 12.72 -17.95 -27.60
CA ASP A 89 11.49 -17.69 -26.86
C ASP A 89 10.98 -18.96 -26.13
N THR A 90 11.90 -19.79 -25.61
CA THR A 90 11.56 -20.98 -24.84
C THR A 90 11.31 -20.63 -23.38
N VAL A 91 10.36 -21.34 -22.77
CA VAL A 91 10.02 -21.14 -21.36
C VAL A 91 11.18 -21.55 -20.46
N GLU A 92 11.88 -22.61 -20.85
CA GLU A 92 13.02 -23.18 -20.11
C GLU A 92 14.16 -22.16 -19.96
N GLU A 93 14.58 -21.52 -21.07
CA GLU A 93 15.67 -20.53 -21.05
C GLU A 93 15.30 -19.29 -20.22
N ARG A 94 14.03 -18.87 -20.28
CA ARG A 94 13.55 -17.75 -19.45
C ARG A 94 13.57 -18.09 -17.96
N ILE A 95 13.15 -19.31 -17.59
CA ILE A 95 13.18 -19.77 -16.21
C ILE A 95 14.62 -19.82 -15.70
N GLU A 96 15.56 -20.38 -16.46
CA GLU A 96 16.97 -20.44 -16.08
C GLU A 96 17.57 -19.06 -15.81
N LEU A 97 17.26 -18.06 -16.64
CA LEU A 97 17.73 -16.69 -16.46
C LEU A 97 17.11 -16.00 -15.24
N LEU A 98 15.82 -16.24 -15.00
CA LEU A 98 15.13 -15.71 -13.79
C LEU A 98 15.66 -16.38 -12.52
N GLU A 99 15.87 -17.70 -12.51
CA GLU A 99 16.46 -18.44 -11.39
C GLU A 99 17.90 -18.01 -11.11
N ALA A 100 18.64 -17.61 -12.13
CA ALA A 100 19.98 -17.04 -11.98
C ALA A 100 19.96 -15.63 -11.35
N GLY A 101 18.78 -14.99 -11.24
CA GLY A 101 18.59 -13.71 -10.59
C GLY A 101 18.31 -12.53 -11.53
N ALA A 102 17.98 -12.76 -12.81
CA ALA A 102 17.51 -11.67 -13.66
C ALA A 102 16.16 -11.13 -13.16
N ASP A 103 16.01 -9.80 -13.16
CA ASP A 103 14.78 -9.13 -12.71
C ASP A 103 13.70 -9.11 -13.80
N ASP A 104 14.10 -9.26 -15.06
CA ASP A 104 13.20 -9.48 -16.21
C ASP A 104 13.97 -10.15 -17.35
N VAL A 105 13.24 -10.81 -18.26
CA VAL A 105 13.80 -11.51 -19.41
C VAL A 105 12.99 -11.16 -20.66
N MET A 106 13.67 -10.80 -21.74
CA MET A 106 13.07 -10.71 -23.08
C MET A 106 13.78 -11.64 -24.06
N ALA A 107 13.07 -12.07 -25.11
CA ALA A 107 13.62 -12.96 -26.13
C ALA A 107 14.02 -12.19 -27.41
N THR A 108 14.90 -12.79 -28.18
CA THR A 108 15.16 -12.36 -29.57
C THR A 108 14.05 -12.84 -30.51
N PRO A 109 13.66 -12.06 -31.55
CA PRO A 109 14.27 -10.78 -31.97
C PRO A 109 13.89 -9.62 -31.08
N ILE A 110 14.83 -8.69 -30.87
CA ILE A 110 14.64 -7.55 -29.98
C ILE A 110 13.71 -6.54 -30.63
N ASP A 111 12.54 -6.33 -30.04
CA ASP A 111 11.67 -5.20 -30.36
C ASP A 111 12.07 -3.95 -29.58
N ALA A 112 12.28 -2.83 -30.28
CA ALA A 112 12.75 -1.59 -29.68
C ALA A 112 11.77 -0.97 -28.69
N GLN A 113 10.45 -1.12 -28.92
CA GLN A 113 9.42 -0.60 -28.03
C GLN A 113 9.30 -1.47 -26.76
N GLU A 114 9.36 -2.80 -26.92
CA GLU A 114 9.36 -3.74 -25.80
C GLU A 114 10.60 -3.55 -24.92
N LEU A 115 11.80 -3.47 -25.50
CA LEU A 115 13.04 -3.21 -24.79
C LEU A 115 12.95 -1.92 -23.96
N SER A 116 12.48 -0.84 -24.59
CA SER A 116 12.32 0.46 -23.92
C SER A 116 11.34 0.38 -22.76
N ALA A 117 10.20 -0.27 -22.95
CA ALA A 117 9.17 -0.42 -21.90
C ALA A 117 9.67 -1.25 -20.71
N ARG A 118 10.42 -2.34 -20.96
CA ARG A 118 10.99 -3.20 -19.93
C ARG A 118 12.08 -2.47 -19.14
N VAL A 119 13.00 -1.80 -19.82
CA VAL A 119 14.07 -0.99 -19.20
C VAL A 119 13.45 0.12 -18.35
N ASP A 120 12.48 0.87 -18.87
CA ASP A 120 11.76 1.91 -18.11
C ASP A 120 11.02 1.32 -16.90
N GLY A 121 10.42 0.14 -17.04
CA GLY A 121 9.76 -0.58 -15.95
C GLY A 121 10.73 -0.99 -14.83
N LEU A 122 11.88 -1.54 -15.20
CA LEU A 122 12.94 -1.92 -14.25
C LEU A 122 13.55 -0.68 -13.58
N LEU A 123 13.82 0.38 -14.32
CA LEU A 123 14.35 1.62 -13.78
C LEU A 123 13.37 2.30 -12.82
N ARG A 124 12.06 2.24 -13.06
CA ARG A 124 11.04 2.74 -12.11
C ARG A 124 11.02 1.90 -10.84
N ARG A 125 11.00 0.57 -10.96
CA ARG A 125 11.08 -0.35 -9.80
C ARG A 125 12.33 -0.10 -8.96
N ALA A 126 13.48 0.10 -9.59
CA ALA A 126 14.73 0.40 -8.89
C ALA A 126 14.76 1.80 -8.25
N GLN A 127 14.05 2.78 -8.82
CA GLN A 127 13.92 4.10 -8.16
C GLN A 127 13.06 4.01 -6.90
N VAL A 128 12.01 3.19 -6.92
CA VAL A 128 11.22 2.89 -5.72
C VAL A 128 12.13 2.23 -4.68
N SER A 129 12.96 1.26 -5.06
CA SER A 129 13.92 0.61 -4.16
C SER A 129 15.06 1.54 -3.70
N THR A 130 15.51 2.49 -4.53
CA THR A 130 16.61 3.42 -4.18
C THR A 130 16.08 4.65 -3.42
N ASN A 131 14.82 5.07 -3.65
CA ASN A 131 14.13 6.04 -2.82
C ASN A 131 13.66 5.43 -1.48
N SER A 132 13.54 4.11 -1.40
CA SER A 132 13.38 3.40 -0.11
C SER A 132 14.66 3.40 0.72
N GLN A 133 15.83 3.78 0.16
CA GLN A 133 17.03 4.20 0.90
C GLN A 133 17.05 5.71 1.24
N LEU A 134 16.00 6.47 0.88
CA LEU A 134 15.65 7.59 1.73
C LEU A 134 15.44 6.96 3.10
N THR A 135 16.38 7.18 3.98
CA THR A 135 16.29 6.91 5.40
C THR A 135 14.82 6.97 5.76
N VAL A 136 14.15 5.81 5.83
CA VAL A 136 12.99 5.67 6.66
C VAL A 136 13.55 6.03 8.02
N ALA A 137 13.42 7.31 8.39
CA ALA A 137 13.75 7.75 9.71
C ALA A 137 12.96 6.79 10.57
N ARG A 138 13.70 5.86 11.17
CA ARG A 138 13.17 4.92 12.16
C ARG A 138 12.20 5.75 12.96
N PRO A 139 10.91 5.37 13.12
CA PRO A 139 9.99 6.15 13.89
C PRO A 139 10.70 6.48 15.19
N VAL A 140 11.18 7.72 15.33
CA VAL A 140 11.73 8.19 16.59
C VAL A 140 10.55 8.04 17.50
N ALA A 141 10.64 7.13 18.46
CA ALA A 141 9.63 6.92 19.46
C ALA A 141 9.39 8.27 20.11
N ARG A 142 8.39 9.01 19.62
CA ARG A 142 7.95 10.25 20.24
C ARG A 142 7.24 9.85 21.53
N PRO A 143 7.58 10.41 22.67
CA PRO A 143 6.80 10.19 23.90
C PRO A 143 5.36 10.68 23.61
N GLY A 144 4.40 9.76 23.52
CA GLY A 144 3.05 10.03 23.06
C GLY A 144 2.84 9.88 21.55
N GLY A 145 3.77 9.20 20.83
CA GLY A 145 3.92 9.23 19.39
C GLY A 145 2.70 8.77 18.59
N LEU A 146 2.48 9.45 17.46
CA LEU A 146 1.58 9.12 16.38
C LEU A 146 1.60 7.61 16.13
N ARG A 147 0.40 7.03 16.02
CA ARG A 147 0.24 5.68 15.52
C ARG A 147 -0.45 5.72 14.17
N LEU A 148 0.31 5.40 13.14
CA LEU A 148 -0.19 5.19 11.80
C LEU A 148 -0.61 3.72 11.69
N ILE A 149 -1.89 3.49 11.40
CA ILE A 149 -2.49 2.17 11.28
C ILE A 149 -3.03 2.02 9.86
N ALA A 150 -2.40 1.18 9.04
CA ALA A 150 -2.84 0.88 7.69
C ALA A 150 -3.77 -0.33 7.69
N PHE A 151 -4.91 -0.24 7.01
CA PHE A 151 -5.79 -1.35 6.71
C PHE A 151 -5.66 -1.71 5.25
N PHE A 152 -5.39 -2.96 4.97
CA PHE A 152 -5.22 -3.47 3.61
C PHE A 152 -5.81 -4.87 3.44
N ALA A 153 -6.23 -5.19 2.24
CA ALA A 153 -6.66 -6.53 1.89
C ALA A 153 -6.09 -6.92 0.52
N ALA A 154 -5.54 -8.12 0.41
CA ALA A 154 -5.00 -8.62 -0.87
C ALA A 154 -6.10 -8.97 -1.90
N LYS A 155 -7.38 -8.85 -1.52
CA LYS A 155 -8.54 -9.15 -2.37
C LYS A 155 -9.66 -8.16 -2.04
N GLY A 156 -10.31 -7.64 -3.08
CA GLY A 156 -11.49 -6.79 -2.90
C GLY A 156 -12.67 -7.56 -2.26
N GLY A 157 -13.52 -6.83 -1.52
CA GLY A 157 -14.74 -7.38 -0.93
C GLY A 157 -14.57 -8.13 0.39
N VAL A 158 -13.38 -8.12 0.98
CA VAL A 158 -13.13 -8.75 2.30
C VAL A 158 -13.55 -7.88 3.49
N GLY A 159 -13.96 -6.62 3.26
CA GLY A 159 -14.47 -5.73 4.30
C GLY A 159 -13.43 -4.86 5.00
N SER A 160 -12.24 -4.65 4.40
CA SER A 160 -11.18 -3.78 4.97
C SER A 160 -11.68 -2.40 5.35
N THR A 161 -12.38 -1.72 4.45
CA THR A 161 -12.99 -0.40 4.71
C THR A 161 -13.93 -0.42 5.92
N THR A 162 -14.81 -1.43 6.01
CA THR A 162 -15.75 -1.56 7.14
C THR A 162 -15.03 -1.77 8.46
N ILE A 163 -13.96 -2.58 8.45
CA ILE A 163 -13.12 -2.81 9.64
C ILE A 163 -12.38 -1.53 10.00
N ALA A 164 -11.79 -0.82 9.04
CA ALA A 164 -11.08 0.45 9.26
C ALA A 164 -11.99 1.53 9.87
N VAL A 165 -13.19 1.74 9.29
CA VAL A 165 -14.19 2.72 9.78
C VAL A 165 -14.61 2.41 11.22
N ASN A 166 -15.02 1.18 11.52
CA ASN A 166 -15.47 0.80 12.85
C ASN A 166 -14.34 0.84 13.89
N THR A 167 -13.11 0.52 13.46
CA THR A 167 -11.92 0.61 14.32
C THR A 167 -11.56 2.07 14.62
N ALA A 168 -11.58 2.96 13.63
CA ALA A 168 -11.31 4.39 13.83
C ALA A 168 -12.29 5.03 14.82
N ILE A 169 -13.58 4.73 14.69
CA ILE A 169 -14.60 5.19 15.63
C ILE A 169 -14.39 4.60 17.02
N SER A 170 -14.03 3.32 17.10
CA SER A 170 -13.73 2.67 18.39
C SER A 170 -12.49 3.30 19.06
N LEU A 171 -11.49 3.73 18.30
CA LEU A 171 -10.33 4.46 18.82
C LEU A 171 -10.74 5.84 19.38
N ALA A 172 -11.56 6.58 18.65
CA ALA A 172 -12.05 7.90 19.11
C ALA A 172 -12.89 7.80 20.39
N ALA A 173 -13.65 6.71 20.56
CA ALA A 173 -14.44 6.46 21.75
C ALA A 173 -13.61 6.10 23.00
N ARG A 174 -12.30 5.87 22.89
CA ARG A 174 -11.42 5.45 24.00
C ARG A 174 -10.85 6.59 24.84
N GLY A 175 -11.32 7.80 24.69
CA GLY A 175 -10.86 8.95 25.49
C GLY A 175 -10.57 10.18 24.64
N ALA A 176 -9.92 11.20 25.22
CA ALA A 176 -9.65 12.48 24.58
C ALA A 176 -8.56 12.39 23.48
N ARG A 177 -8.63 11.40 22.62
CA ARG A 177 -7.68 11.18 21.51
C ARG A 177 -8.24 11.68 20.20
N THR A 178 -7.40 12.36 19.44
CA THR A 178 -7.74 12.82 18.09
C THR A 178 -7.46 11.73 17.08
N VAL A 179 -8.43 11.39 16.24
CA VAL A 179 -8.34 10.33 15.24
C VAL A 179 -8.63 10.90 13.86
N ALA A 180 -7.70 10.68 12.93
CA ALA A 180 -7.92 10.88 11.50
C ALA A 180 -8.21 9.53 10.85
N LEU A 181 -9.19 9.49 9.95
CA LEU A 181 -9.47 8.35 9.07
C LEU A 181 -9.31 8.82 7.63
N MET A 182 -8.39 8.20 6.90
CA MET A 182 -8.08 8.55 5.52
C MET A 182 -8.46 7.41 4.58
N ASP A 183 -9.21 7.73 3.53
CA ASP A 183 -9.54 6.84 2.42
C ASP A 183 -8.53 7.04 1.30
N LEU A 184 -7.73 6.02 1.01
CA LEU A 184 -6.68 6.10 0.00
C LEU A 184 -7.06 5.43 -1.33
N ASP A 185 -8.25 4.82 -1.44
CA ASP A 185 -8.73 4.27 -2.71
C ASP A 185 -9.17 5.43 -3.63
N PRO A 186 -8.43 5.73 -4.71
CA PRO A 186 -8.70 6.90 -5.54
C PRO A 186 -9.88 6.71 -6.50
N TRP A 187 -10.36 5.47 -6.64
CA TRP A 187 -11.33 5.11 -7.66
C TRP A 187 -12.71 4.81 -7.06
N TRP A 188 -12.74 4.04 -5.99
CA TRP A 188 -13.97 3.47 -5.45
C TRP A 188 -14.02 3.56 -3.91
N GLY A 189 -13.38 4.56 -3.33
CA GLY A 189 -13.38 4.76 -1.88
C GLY A 189 -14.78 4.83 -1.29
N GLN A 190 -15.00 4.12 -0.18
CA GLN A 190 -16.31 3.93 0.42
C GLN A 190 -16.41 4.46 1.86
N VAL A 191 -15.35 5.06 2.39
CA VAL A 191 -15.36 5.57 3.76
C VAL A 191 -16.46 6.61 3.96
N ALA A 192 -16.59 7.57 3.02
CA ALA A 192 -17.63 8.58 3.09
C ALA A 192 -19.05 7.98 3.05
N THR A 193 -19.27 7.00 2.17
CA THR A 193 -20.56 6.29 2.04
C THR A 193 -20.92 5.55 3.32
N GLN A 194 -19.96 4.85 3.94
CA GLN A 194 -20.20 4.10 5.18
C GLN A 194 -20.44 5.00 6.41
N LEU A 195 -20.21 6.30 6.28
CA LEU A 195 -20.41 7.31 7.32
C LEU A 195 -21.56 8.29 7.01
N ASP A 196 -22.32 8.07 5.92
CA ASP A 196 -23.35 8.98 5.40
C ASP A 196 -22.84 10.42 5.29
N MET A 197 -21.62 10.59 4.75
CA MET A 197 -20.98 11.89 4.61
C MET A 197 -20.92 12.31 3.14
N ALA A 198 -21.11 13.61 2.88
CA ALA A 198 -21.04 14.20 1.54
C ALA A 198 -19.76 15.02 1.40
N PRO A 199 -18.67 14.45 0.87
CA PRO A 199 -17.41 15.14 0.72
C PRO A 199 -17.50 16.26 -0.32
N ARG A 200 -16.73 17.35 -0.10
CA ARG A 200 -16.53 18.43 -1.07
C ARG A 200 -15.07 18.51 -1.54
N MET A 201 -14.15 18.03 -0.73
CA MET A 201 -12.72 17.97 -0.98
C MET A 201 -12.22 16.57 -0.62
N SER A 202 -11.14 16.16 -1.24
CA SER A 202 -10.56 14.82 -1.10
C SER A 202 -9.10 14.87 -0.61
N VAL A 203 -8.54 13.70 -0.29
CA VAL A 203 -7.10 13.54 -0.03
C VAL A 203 -6.26 14.02 -1.22
N ALA A 204 -6.74 13.82 -2.46
CA ALA A 204 -6.03 14.28 -3.64
C ALA A 204 -6.01 15.81 -3.75
N ASP A 205 -7.09 16.49 -3.35
CA ASP A 205 -7.14 17.94 -3.28
C ASP A 205 -6.18 18.47 -2.20
N LEU A 206 -6.23 17.91 -1.00
CA LEU A 206 -5.28 18.21 0.08
C LEU A 206 -3.84 18.05 -0.39
N ALA A 207 -3.51 16.89 -0.99
CA ALA A 207 -2.17 16.56 -1.43
C ALA A 207 -1.65 17.52 -2.53
N ARG A 208 -2.53 17.96 -3.43
CA ARG A 208 -2.21 18.93 -4.48
C ARG A 208 -1.99 20.33 -3.92
N ASP A 209 -2.84 20.73 -2.99
CA ASP A 209 -2.87 22.10 -2.49
C ASP A 209 -1.85 22.35 -1.37
N MET A 210 -1.27 21.30 -0.77
CA MET A 210 -0.21 21.40 0.22
C MET A 210 1.09 21.96 -0.36
N SER A 211 1.61 23.01 0.24
CA SER A 211 2.85 23.72 -0.13
C SER A 211 4.10 23.20 0.61
N GLY A 212 3.93 22.35 1.61
CA GLY A 212 5.01 21.83 2.46
C GLY A 212 5.34 22.69 3.68
N THR A 213 4.68 23.85 3.82
CA THR A 213 4.74 24.74 5.01
C THR A 213 3.37 24.91 5.64
N ASP A 214 2.44 24.03 5.28
CA ASP A 214 1.05 24.13 5.73
C ASP A 214 0.95 23.80 7.22
N ASP A 215 0.13 24.59 7.90
CA ASP A 215 -0.21 24.38 9.28
C ASP A 215 -1.33 23.32 9.43
N LEU A 216 -1.53 22.88 10.67
CA LEU A 216 -2.54 21.88 10.99
C LEU A 216 -3.97 22.36 10.68
N ASP A 217 -4.23 23.67 10.76
CA ASP A 217 -5.56 24.22 10.50
C ASP A 217 -5.89 24.15 9.02
N THR A 218 -4.92 24.36 8.13
CA THR A 218 -5.05 24.09 6.68
C THR A 218 -5.41 22.63 6.44
N VAL A 219 -4.67 21.68 7.03
CA VAL A 219 -4.95 20.25 6.86
C VAL A 219 -6.36 19.90 7.36
N ARG A 220 -6.77 20.43 8.52
CA ARG A 220 -8.11 20.21 9.10
C ARG A 220 -9.24 20.75 8.25
N ALA A 221 -9.00 21.79 7.45
CA ALA A 221 -10.01 22.32 6.55
C ALA A 221 -10.48 21.33 5.48
N TYR A 222 -9.66 20.34 5.14
CA TYR A 222 -10.01 19.25 4.22
C TYR A 222 -10.73 18.08 4.88
N ALA A 223 -10.77 18.04 6.20
CA ALA A 223 -11.41 16.97 6.94
C ALA A 223 -12.91 17.21 7.11
N LEU A 224 -13.71 16.17 6.88
CA LEU A 224 -15.08 16.11 7.34
C LEU A 224 -15.13 15.65 8.79
N GLN A 225 -15.89 16.34 9.64
CA GLN A 225 -16.02 15.97 11.05
C GLN A 225 -17.22 15.03 11.24
N HIS A 226 -16.95 13.79 11.62
CA HIS A 226 -18.01 12.84 11.97
C HIS A 226 -18.47 13.05 13.42
N PRO A 227 -19.77 12.83 13.75
CA PRO A 227 -20.31 12.99 15.12
C PRO A 227 -19.59 12.15 16.20
N SER A 228 -18.88 11.08 15.81
CA SER A 228 -18.05 10.27 16.72
C SER A 228 -16.74 10.95 17.15
N GLY A 229 -16.42 12.12 16.60
CA GLY A 229 -15.14 12.81 16.85
C GLY A 229 -14.00 12.42 15.88
N VAL A 230 -14.26 11.55 14.90
CA VAL A 230 -13.28 11.20 13.86
C VAL A 230 -13.25 12.27 12.77
N SER A 231 -12.04 12.73 12.42
CA SER A 231 -11.80 13.59 11.25
C SER A 231 -11.57 12.71 10.03
N VAL A 232 -12.42 12.86 9.00
CA VAL A 232 -12.44 11.98 7.84
C VAL A 232 -11.88 12.69 6.61
N PHE A 233 -10.84 12.13 6.04
CA PHE A 233 -10.22 12.54 4.78
C PHE A 233 -10.62 11.56 3.69
N THR A 234 -11.47 12.01 2.79
CA THR A 234 -12.14 11.12 1.84
C THR A 234 -11.38 10.96 0.53
N SER A 235 -11.65 9.87 -0.18
CA SER A 235 -11.28 9.70 -1.59
C SER A 235 -12.04 10.70 -2.48
N PRO A 236 -11.61 10.89 -3.75
CA PRO A 236 -12.31 11.73 -4.71
C PRO A 236 -13.76 11.31 -4.92
N ILE A 237 -14.66 12.30 -5.05
CA ILE A 237 -16.08 12.04 -5.32
C ILE A 237 -16.27 11.42 -6.71
N ARG A 238 -15.40 11.78 -7.65
CA ARG A 238 -15.44 11.34 -9.04
C ARG A 238 -14.02 10.92 -9.47
N PRO A 239 -13.85 9.67 -9.87
CA PRO A 239 -12.53 9.17 -10.30
C PRO A 239 -11.95 9.92 -11.51
N ASP A 240 -12.80 10.44 -12.38
CA ASP A 240 -12.44 11.15 -13.62
C ASP A 240 -11.97 12.59 -13.41
N THR A 241 -12.18 13.16 -12.23
CA THR A 241 -11.91 14.59 -11.96
C THR A 241 -10.66 14.85 -11.11
N SER A 242 -10.00 13.80 -10.63
CA SER A 242 -8.90 13.94 -9.69
C SER A 242 -7.71 13.05 -10.07
N THR A 243 -6.52 13.63 -10.01
CA THR A 243 -5.27 12.86 -10.12
C THR A 243 -4.90 12.33 -8.73
N PRO A 244 -4.68 11.02 -8.58
CA PRO A 244 -4.23 10.48 -7.31
C PRO A 244 -2.93 11.14 -6.85
N PRO A 245 -2.70 11.31 -5.53
CA PRO A 245 -1.48 11.91 -5.02
C PRO A 245 -0.25 11.08 -5.42
N THR A 246 0.86 11.76 -5.68
CA THR A 246 2.16 11.10 -5.80
C THR A 246 2.60 10.57 -4.43
N THR A 247 3.58 9.68 -4.41
CA THR A 247 4.15 9.17 -3.18
C THR A 247 4.70 10.28 -2.28
N GLU A 248 5.40 11.26 -2.86
CA GLU A 248 5.95 12.43 -2.14
C GLU A 248 4.85 13.34 -1.56
N GLN A 249 3.77 13.54 -2.30
CA GLN A 249 2.62 14.29 -1.81
C GLN A 249 1.93 13.55 -0.66
N LEU A 250 1.75 12.23 -0.79
CA LEU A 250 1.17 11.40 0.25
C LEU A 250 2.03 11.42 1.52
N GLU A 251 3.34 11.35 1.39
CA GLU A 251 4.26 11.44 2.52
C GLU A 251 4.09 12.73 3.30
N ARG A 252 3.98 13.88 2.60
CA ARG A 252 3.71 15.17 3.24
C ARG A 252 2.36 15.19 3.97
N VAL A 253 1.31 14.63 3.35
CA VAL A 253 0.00 14.48 4.00
C VAL A 253 0.10 13.66 5.28
N LEU A 254 0.77 12.50 5.24
CA LEU A 254 0.97 11.64 6.40
C LEU A 254 1.76 12.35 7.52
N GLU A 255 2.78 13.11 7.18
CA GLU A 255 3.56 13.90 8.15
C GLU A 255 2.71 14.98 8.81
N ALA A 256 1.91 15.71 8.03
CA ALA A 256 1.02 16.73 8.54
C ALA A 256 -0.09 16.16 9.43
N LEU A 257 -0.71 15.04 9.02
CA LEU A 257 -1.67 14.31 9.85
C LEU A 257 -0.99 13.84 11.15
N GLY A 258 0.25 13.37 11.04
CA GLY A 258 1.06 12.94 12.17
C GLY A 258 1.38 14.03 13.20
N ALA A 259 1.43 15.27 12.79
CA ALA A 259 1.62 16.40 13.69
C ALA A 259 0.34 16.77 14.46
N GLY A 260 -0.84 16.41 13.90
CA GLY A 260 -2.12 16.92 14.39
C GLY A 260 -3.06 15.90 15.02
N TYR A 261 -2.78 14.60 14.86
CA TYR A 261 -3.64 13.53 15.35
C TYR A 261 -2.85 12.51 16.17
N ASP A 262 -3.48 11.96 17.20
CA ASP A 262 -2.89 10.87 18.02
C ASP A 262 -2.88 9.55 17.23
N TYR A 263 -3.88 9.33 16.41
CA TYR A 263 -4.02 8.16 15.55
C TYR A 263 -4.41 8.56 14.14
N VAL A 264 -3.71 7.99 13.16
CA VAL A 264 -4.07 8.09 11.74
C VAL A 264 -4.39 6.68 11.26
N VAL A 265 -5.64 6.44 10.94
CA VAL A 265 -6.14 5.20 10.34
C VAL A 265 -6.24 5.42 8.85
N VAL A 266 -5.61 4.56 8.05
CA VAL A 266 -5.63 4.63 6.60
C VAL A 266 -6.29 3.39 6.04
N ASP A 267 -7.39 3.55 5.33
CA ASP A 267 -7.92 2.51 4.45
C ASP A 267 -7.13 2.56 3.13
N ALA A 268 -6.18 1.65 2.99
CA ALA A 268 -5.31 1.55 1.82
C ALA A 268 -5.91 0.67 0.71
N GLY A 269 -7.16 0.24 0.86
CA GLY A 269 -7.90 -0.50 -0.14
C GLY A 269 -7.39 -1.92 -0.39
N SER A 270 -7.30 -2.31 -1.67
CA SER A 270 -6.87 -3.67 -2.06
C SER A 270 -5.91 -3.68 -3.26
N ALA A 271 -5.51 -2.53 -3.76
CA ALA A 271 -4.53 -2.41 -4.82
C ALA A 271 -3.14 -2.13 -4.21
N LEU A 272 -2.20 -3.04 -4.40
CA LEU A 272 -0.83 -2.88 -3.93
C LEU A 272 -0.05 -1.96 -4.87
N ASP A 273 -0.47 -0.69 -4.96
CA ASP A 273 0.23 0.34 -5.71
C ASP A 273 1.29 1.05 -4.85
N GLU A 274 2.05 1.97 -5.45
CA GLU A 274 3.13 2.70 -4.77
C GLU A 274 2.65 3.46 -3.53
N ARG A 275 1.39 3.93 -3.51
CA ARG A 275 0.80 4.65 -2.38
C ARG A 275 0.50 3.72 -1.21
N ALA A 276 -0.13 2.58 -1.49
CA ALA A 276 -0.37 1.56 -0.47
C ALA A 276 0.95 1.06 0.13
N GLN A 277 1.99 0.87 -0.70
CA GLN A 277 3.32 0.49 -0.25
C GLN A 277 3.94 1.52 0.69
N VAL A 278 3.90 2.82 0.35
CA VAL A 278 4.39 3.92 1.19
C VAL A 278 3.67 3.93 2.55
N VAL A 279 2.34 3.81 2.56
CA VAL A 279 1.57 3.79 3.80
C VAL A 279 1.94 2.59 4.66
N MET A 280 2.01 1.39 4.09
CA MET A 280 2.34 0.16 4.84
C MET A 280 3.78 0.17 5.35
N ALA A 281 4.74 0.68 4.58
CA ALA A 281 6.13 0.81 5.03
C ALA A 281 6.27 1.77 6.22
N ARG A 282 5.46 2.84 6.28
CA ARG A 282 5.47 3.83 7.36
C ARG A 282 4.57 3.48 8.54
N ALA A 283 3.64 2.53 8.37
CA ALA A 283 2.67 2.18 9.40
C ALA A 283 3.32 1.53 10.63
N ASP A 284 2.87 1.93 11.82
CA ASP A 284 3.22 1.26 13.08
C ASP A 284 2.51 -0.10 13.21
N ARG A 285 1.35 -0.23 12.56
CA ARG A 285 0.58 -1.47 12.42
C ARG A 285 0.00 -1.57 11.02
N VAL A 286 0.13 -2.73 10.40
CA VAL A 286 -0.51 -3.08 9.13
C VAL A 286 -1.56 -4.14 9.42
N VAL A 287 -2.82 -3.75 9.38
CA VAL A 287 -3.96 -4.64 9.56
C VAL A 287 -4.30 -5.29 8.23
N ILE A 288 -4.04 -6.58 8.14
CA ILE A 288 -4.27 -7.39 6.94
C ILE A 288 -5.60 -8.10 7.11
N CYS A 289 -6.60 -7.66 6.34
CA CYS A 289 -7.94 -8.24 6.37
C CYS A 289 -8.01 -9.43 5.41
N VAL A 290 -8.53 -10.55 5.90
CA VAL A 290 -8.67 -11.80 5.13
C VAL A 290 -10.02 -12.44 5.41
N THR A 291 -10.59 -13.11 4.42
CA THR A 291 -11.80 -13.94 4.56
C THR A 291 -11.44 -15.42 4.52
N PRO A 292 -12.24 -16.33 5.13
CA PRO A 292 -11.97 -17.75 5.19
C PRO A 292 -12.28 -18.46 3.86
N ASP A 293 -11.66 -17.98 2.76
CA ASP A 293 -11.75 -18.60 1.45
C ASP A 293 -10.35 -18.76 0.83
N ILE A 294 -10.15 -19.82 0.04
CA ILE A 294 -8.84 -20.17 -0.52
C ILE A 294 -8.23 -19.04 -1.36
N PRO A 295 -8.99 -18.35 -2.27
CA PRO A 295 -8.43 -17.23 -3.03
C PRO A 295 -7.92 -16.09 -2.15
N ALA A 296 -8.66 -15.71 -1.08
CA ALA A 296 -8.24 -14.66 -0.17
C ALA A 296 -6.99 -15.06 0.62
N VAL A 297 -6.94 -16.30 1.13
CA VAL A 297 -5.78 -16.83 1.86
C VAL A 297 -4.52 -16.86 0.98
N ARG A 298 -4.64 -17.31 -0.27
CA ARG A 298 -3.50 -17.31 -1.23
C ARG A 298 -3.01 -15.91 -1.54
N ALA A 299 -3.92 -14.98 -1.84
CA ALA A 299 -3.55 -13.59 -2.11
C ALA A 299 -2.90 -12.92 -0.89
N THR A 300 -3.43 -13.17 0.31
CA THR A 300 -2.86 -12.66 1.56
C THR A 300 -1.46 -13.22 1.83
N ARG A 301 -1.23 -14.51 1.56
CA ARG A 301 0.10 -15.09 1.68
C ARG A 301 1.11 -14.41 0.76
N MET A 302 0.75 -14.22 -0.51
CA MET A 302 1.59 -13.49 -1.48
C MET A 302 1.87 -12.05 -1.02
N LEU A 303 0.88 -11.37 -0.46
CA LEU A 303 1.05 -10.04 0.12
C LEU A 303 2.07 -10.05 1.26
N ILE A 304 1.96 -11.00 2.21
CA ILE A 304 2.88 -11.11 3.35
C ILE A 304 4.32 -11.35 2.88
N GLU A 305 4.51 -12.20 1.88
CA GLU A 305 5.80 -12.45 1.25
C GLU A 305 6.38 -11.16 0.63
N GLN A 306 5.54 -10.37 -0.06
CA GLN A 306 5.96 -9.07 -0.62
C GLN A 306 6.23 -8.00 0.45
N LEU A 307 5.43 -7.93 1.51
CA LEU A 307 5.65 -6.95 2.58
C LEU A 307 6.99 -7.15 3.30
N ALA A 308 7.52 -8.37 3.33
CA ALA A 308 8.85 -8.64 3.86
C ALA A 308 9.95 -7.97 3.02
N GLU A 309 9.73 -7.76 1.71
CA GLU A 309 10.65 -7.07 0.81
C GLU A 309 10.61 -5.54 0.97
N TYR A 310 9.51 -4.98 1.51
CA TYR A 310 9.29 -3.53 1.66
C TYR A 310 9.59 -2.99 3.07
N GLU A 311 10.46 -3.66 3.82
CA GLU A 311 10.83 -3.25 5.20
C GLU A 311 9.63 -3.08 6.16
N ALA A 312 8.51 -3.74 5.86
CA ALA A 312 7.37 -3.84 6.76
C ALA A 312 7.48 -5.17 7.57
N PRO A 313 8.17 -5.16 8.71
CA PRO A 313 8.49 -6.38 9.45
C PRO A 313 7.21 -7.04 9.99
N ALA A 314 7.22 -8.39 10.06
CA ALA A 314 6.07 -9.20 10.45
C ALA A 314 5.50 -8.82 11.84
N GLU A 315 6.31 -8.26 12.73
CA GLU A 315 5.88 -7.78 14.06
C GLU A 315 4.89 -6.61 14.00
N ARG A 316 4.80 -5.93 12.85
CA ARG A 316 3.83 -4.86 12.61
C ARG A 316 2.53 -5.39 12.01
N HIS A 317 2.51 -6.63 11.50
CA HIS A 317 1.34 -7.20 10.88
C HIS A 317 0.33 -7.65 11.93
N VAL A 318 -0.94 -7.36 11.67
CA VAL A 318 -2.09 -7.77 12.47
C VAL A 318 -3.08 -8.41 11.51
N VAL A 319 -3.23 -9.73 11.58
CA VAL A 319 -4.12 -10.47 10.69
C VAL A 319 -5.51 -10.53 11.30
N VAL A 320 -6.49 -9.98 10.58
CA VAL A 320 -7.90 -9.99 11.00
C VAL A 320 -8.72 -10.86 10.05
N LEU A 321 -9.29 -11.94 10.60
CA LEU A 321 -10.17 -12.84 9.89
C LEU A 321 -11.60 -12.31 9.93
N ASN A 322 -12.15 -11.97 8.76
CA ASN A 322 -13.54 -11.53 8.63
C ASN A 322 -14.45 -12.68 8.16
N HIS A 323 -15.34 -13.12 9.00
CA HIS A 323 -16.30 -14.18 8.68
C HIS A 323 -17.48 -13.61 7.87
N ILE A 324 -17.41 -13.74 6.55
CA ILE A 324 -18.45 -13.29 5.61
C ILE A 324 -19.38 -14.43 5.15
N PHE A 325 -19.09 -15.66 5.57
CA PHE A 325 -19.88 -16.86 5.24
C PHE A 325 -20.44 -17.51 6.51
N ALA A 326 -21.62 -18.09 6.41
CA ALA A 326 -22.27 -18.80 7.53
C ALA A 326 -21.54 -20.10 7.93
N ALA A 327 -20.83 -20.71 6.99
CA ALA A 327 -20.07 -21.93 7.21
C ALA A 327 -18.56 -21.64 7.19
N GLU A 328 -17.82 -22.29 8.05
CA GLU A 328 -16.37 -22.26 8.06
C GLU A 328 -15.82 -23.13 6.90
N LEU A 329 -15.58 -22.50 5.75
CA LEU A 329 -15.09 -23.18 4.53
C LEU A 329 -13.60 -23.52 4.63
N VAL A 330 -12.84 -22.71 5.34
CA VAL A 330 -11.43 -22.91 5.67
C VAL A 330 -11.30 -22.75 7.17
N LYS A 331 -10.80 -23.79 7.84
CA LYS A 331 -10.61 -23.74 9.31
C LYS A 331 -9.55 -22.70 9.65
N THR A 332 -9.80 -21.92 10.69
CA THR A 332 -8.85 -20.90 11.18
C THR A 332 -7.43 -21.47 11.39
N GLU A 333 -7.31 -22.75 11.82
CA GLU A 333 -6.04 -23.44 12.01
C GLU A 333 -5.28 -23.68 10.70
N ASP A 334 -6.00 -24.04 9.62
CA ASP A 334 -5.41 -24.23 8.30
C ASP A 334 -4.99 -22.88 7.68
N LEU A 335 -5.76 -21.83 7.97
CA LEU A 335 -5.44 -20.46 7.59
C LEU A 335 -4.15 -19.98 8.27
N ARG A 336 -4.04 -20.09 9.60
CA ARG A 336 -2.81 -19.78 10.37
C ARG A 336 -1.59 -20.49 9.82
N ARG A 337 -1.74 -21.79 9.52
CA ARG A 337 -0.66 -22.60 8.95
C ARG A 337 -0.27 -22.15 7.55
N SER A 338 -1.23 -21.76 6.74
CA SER A 338 -0.99 -21.26 5.38
C SER A 338 -0.31 -19.90 5.37
N LEU A 339 -0.72 -18.98 6.24
CA LEU A 339 -0.18 -17.62 6.32
C LEU A 339 1.15 -17.53 7.06
N GLN A 340 1.49 -18.54 7.86
CA GLN A 340 2.65 -18.55 8.78
C GLN A 340 2.65 -17.36 9.75
N LEU A 341 1.47 -16.78 9.99
CA LEU A 341 1.21 -15.73 10.96
C LEU A 341 0.02 -16.10 11.85
N PRO A 342 -0.04 -15.57 13.09
CA PRO A 342 -1.22 -15.72 13.91
C PRO A 342 -2.40 -14.99 13.28
N VAL A 343 -3.62 -15.43 13.57
CA VAL A 343 -4.83 -14.62 13.42
C VAL A 343 -5.02 -13.90 14.73
N ASP A 344 -4.92 -12.56 14.69
CA ASP A 344 -4.88 -11.73 15.90
C ASP A 344 -6.27 -11.39 16.42
N ASP A 345 -7.25 -11.22 15.53
CA ASP A 345 -8.66 -11.04 15.87
C ASP A 345 -9.57 -11.60 14.78
N GLU A 346 -10.83 -11.86 15.15
CA GLU A 346 -11.83 -12.39 14.26
C GLU A 346 -13.11 -11.54 14.36
N ILE A 347 -13.63 -11.15 13.19
CA ILE A 347 -14.89 -10.42 13.09
C ILE A 347 -16.02 -11.43 12.82
N PRO A 348 -16.97 -11.59 13.73
CA PRO A 348 -18.04 -12.59 13.61
C PRO A 348 -18.97 -12.31 12.43
N TYR A 349 -19.53 -13.40 11.87
CA TYR A 349 -20.54 -13.37 10.81
C TYR A 349 -21.86 -12.78 11.31
N ASP A 350 -22.32 -11.71 10.70
CA ASP A 350 -23.65 -11.12 10.89
C ASP A 350 -24.06 -10.32 9.64
N PRO A 351 -24.43 -10.98 8.54
CA PRO A 351 -24.61 -10.34 7.24
C PRO A 351 -25.72 -9.29 7.23
N LEU A 352 -26.78 -9.49 8.01
CA LEU A 352 -27.88 -8.52 8.07
C LEU A 352 -27.47 -7.24 8.79
N LEU A 353 -26.67 -7.36 9.85
CA LEU A 353 -26.16 -6.21 10.58
C LEU A 353 -25.18 -5.40 9.71
N PHE A 354 -24.25 -6.07 9.01
CA PHE A 354 -23.31 -5.42 8.11
C PHE A 354 -24.03 -4.74 6.93
N LEU A 355 -24.99 -5.43 6.31
CA LEU A 355 -25.77 -4.87 5.20
C LEU A 355 -26.59 -3.65 5.64
N LYS A 356 -27.23 -3.73 6.80
CA LYS A 356 -27.98 -2.61 7.38
C LYS A 356 -27.07 -1.41 7.63
N ALA A 357 -25.93 -1.62 8.30
CA ALA A 357 -24.97 -0.56 8.61
C ALA A 357 -24.46 0.12 7.33
N ALA A 358 -24.14 -0.67 6.29
CA ALA A 358 -23.65 -0.14 5.00
C ALA A 358 -24.74 0.68 4.28
N ASN A 359 -25.99 0.23 4.28
CA ASN A 359 -27.11 0.92 3.62
C ASN A 359 -27.55 2.20 4.35
N GLU A 360 -27.45 2.20 5.67
CA GLU A 360 -27.83 3.36 6.51
C GLU A 360 -26.67 4.36 6.69
N GLY A 361 -25.44 4.00 6.29
CA GLY A 361 -24.25 4.83 6.55
C GLY A 361 -23.96 5.00 8.04
N ILE A 362 -24.42 4.05 8.88
CA ILE A 362 -24.24 4.11 10.34
C ILE A 362 -23.37 2.93 10.77
N PRO A 363 -22.12 3.17 11.18
CA PRO A 363 -21.20 2.11 11.59
C PRO A 363 -21.73 1.24 12.71
N ILE A 364 -21.39 -0.05 12.68
CA ILE A 364 -21.91 -1.08 13.61
C ILE A 364 -21.63 -0.74 15.06
N VAL A 365 -20.47 -0.16 15.37
CA VAL A 365 -20.10 0.24 16.74
C VAL A 365 -21.02 1.34 17.31
N ILE A 366 -21.74 2.06 16.44
CA ILE A 366 -22.75 3.08 16.78
C ILE A 366 -24.14 2.48 16.75
N SER A 367 -24.53 1.81 15.65
CA SER A 367 -25.89 1.32 15.43
C SER A 367 -26.25 0.12 16.29
N ALA A 368 -25.28 -0.74 16.63
CA ALA A 368 -25.46 -1.95 17.41
C ALA A 368 -24.29 -2.19 18.38
N PRO A 369 -24.08 -1.31 19.38
CA PRO A 369 -22.87 -1.32 20.22
C PRO A 369 -22.69 -2.59 21.07
N SER A 370 -23.76 -3.34 21.35
CA SER A 370 -23.72 -4.60 22.11
C SER A 370 -23.51 -5.84 21.23
N SER A 371 -23.52 -5.71 19.90
CA SER A 371 -23.35 -6.84 18.99
C SER A 371 -21.94 -7.45 19.07
N LEU A 372 -21.82 -8.73 18.69
CA LEU A 372 -20.51 -9.40 18.65
C LEU A 372 -19.53 -8.72 17.69
N PRO A 373 -19.91 -8.29 16.47
CA PRO A 373 -19.01 -7.52 15.61
C PRO A 373 -18.56 -6.20 16.24
N ALA A 374 -19.44 -5.44 16.90
CA ALA A 374 -19.05 -4.21 17.58
C ALA A 374 -18.06 -4.45 18.72
N GLN A 375 -18.21 -5.55 19.45
CA GLN A 375 -17.25 -5.97 20.47
C GLN A 375 -15.89 -6.32 19.86
N ALA A 376 -15.89 -7.02 18.72
CA ALA A 376 -14.66 -7.36 18.00
C ALA A 376 -13.90 -6.10 17.52
N PHE A 377 -14.57 -5.13 16.93
CA PHE A 377 -13.94 -3.86 16.54
C PHE A 377 -13.32 -3.11 17.72
N ARG A 378 -13.99 -3.11 18.88
CA ARG A 378 -13.44 -2.50 20.10
C ARG A 378 -12.22 -3.26 20.64
N ARG A 379 -12.22 -4.60 20.60
CA ARG A 379 -11.03 -5.41 20.95
C ARG A 379 -9.88 -5.11 20.01
N LEU A 380 -10.13 -5.11 18.69
CA LEU A 380 -9.12 -4.78 17.68
C LEU A 380 -8.52 -3.40 17.93
N ALA A 381 -9.37 -2.37 18.12
CA ALA A 381 -8.93 -1.02 18.43
C ALA A 381 -8.05 -0.99 19.70
N ALA A 382 -8.41 -1.76 20.72
CA ALA A 382 -7.61 -1.87 21.94
C ALA A 382 -6.26 -2.54 21.72
N ALA A 383 -6.22 -3.63 20.95
CA ALA A 383 -5.00 -4.37 20.64
C ALA A 383 -4.01 -3.53 19.82
N LEU A 384 -4.51 -2.75 18.86
CA LEU A 384 -3.68 -1.91 17.99
C LEU A 384 -2.92 -0.81 18.75
N VAL A 385 -3.47 -0.29 19.83
CA VAL A 385 -2.89 0.85 20.54
C VAL A 385 -2.30 0.51 21.91
N GLY A 386 -2.52 -0.72 22.40
CA GLY A 386 -2.07 -1.20 23.71
C GLY A 386 -2.85 -0.55 24.88
N PRO A 387 -2.49 -0.84 26.12
CA PRO A 387 -3.17 -0.31 27.27
C PRO A 387 -3.01 1.22 27.34
N VAL A 388 -4.14 1.92 27.38
CA VAL A 388 -4.19 3.35 27.65
C VAL A 388 -3.86 3.52 29.14
N ALA A 389 -2.88 4.37 29.48
CA ALA A 389 -2.72 4.84 30.85
C ALA A 389 -4.08 5.43 31.28
N GLN A 390 -4.67 4.89 32.35
CA GLN A 390 -5.98 5.30 32.81
C GLN A 390 -5.95 6.74 33.29
N GLU A 391 -6.43 7.66 32.45
CA GLU A 391 -7.02 8.89 32.96
C GLU A 391 -8.49 8.60 33.33
N PRO A 392 -9.03 9.18 34.40
CA PRO A 392 -10.37 8.89 34.86
C PRO A 392 -11.40 9.22 33.77
N ALA A 393 -12.27 8.27 33.49
CA ALA A 393 -13.32 8.36 32.49
C ALA A 393 -14.20 9.59 32.73
N ALA A 394 -14.15 10.55 31.79
CA ALA A 394 -15.18 11.58 31.71
C ALA A 394 -16.45 10.92 31.18
N GLU A 395 -17.52 10.93 31.98
CA GLU A 395 -18.83 10.44 31.55
C GLU A 395 -19.30 11.20 30.30
N PRO A 396 -19.77 10.52 29.26
CA PRO A 396 -20.28 11.17 28.06
C PRO A 396 -21.57 11.93 28.40
N VAL A 397 -21.49 13.26 28.39
CA VAL A 397 -22.67 14.14 28.50
C VAL A 397 -23.42 14.10 27.17
N PHE A 398 -24.22 13.09 26.96
CA PHE A 398 -25.19 13.07 25.86
C PHE A 398 -26.38 13.99 26.24
N LYS A 399 -26.31 15.26 25.84
CA LYS A 399 -27.49 16.13 25.79
C LYS A 399 -28.32 15.79 24.52
N GLY A 400 -28.98 14.66 24.56
CA GLY A 400 -29.96 14.28 23.54
C GLY A 400 -31.21 15.17 23.66
N LYS A 401 -31.47 16.00 22.65
CA LYS A 401 -32.79 16.58 22.44
C LYS A 401 -33.75 15.43 22.08
N ARG A 402 -34.66 15.11 22.99
CA ARG A 402 -35.80 14.19 22.71
C ARG A 402 -36.61 14.77 21.54
N PRO A 403 -37.00 13.98 20.54
CA PRO A 403 -37.94 14.41 19.52
C PRO A 403 -39.30 14.65 20.19
N ILE A 404 -39.81 15.86 20.01
CA ILE A 404 -41.20 16.23 20.44
C ILE A 404 -42.14 15.61 19.41
N LEU A 405 -42.58 14.39 19.70
CA LEU A 405 -43.77 13.82 19.04
C LEU A 405 -45.00 14.46 19.68
N ARG A 406 -45.50 15.55 19.09
CA ARG A 406 -46.78 16.16 19.51
C ARG A 406 -47.71 16.25 18.33
N GLY A 407 -48.66 15.31 18.30
CA GLY A 407 -50.03 15.60 18.06
C GLY A 407 -50.49 15.79 16.61
N LEU A 408 -50.98 14.73 16.01
CA LEU A 408 -52.02 14.80 15.00
C LEU A 408 -52.97 13.62 15.18
N LEU A 409 -53.73 13.68 16.26
CA LEU A 409 -55.02 12.99 16.39
C LEU A 409 -56.00 14.01 16.95
N GLY A 410 -56.84 14.54 16.07
CA GLY A 410 -57.91 15.43 16.50
C GLY A 410 -58.84 15.84 15.36
N ARG A 411 -59.92 15.06 15.20
CA ARG A 411 -61.27 15.49 14.78
C ARG A 411 -61.48 15.88 13.30
N HIS A 412 -62.09 15.11 12.53
CA HIS A 412 -63.55 14.93 12.25
C HIS A 412 -63.73 13.78 11.30
#